data_e5d7bfbd1c9d2f65c75f2c63a969f327
#
_entry.id   e5d7bfbd1c9d2f65c75f2c63a969f327
#
_cell.length_a   1.000
_cell.length_b   1.000
_cell.length_c   1.000
_cell.angle_alpha   90.00
_cell.angle_beta   90.00
_cell.angle_gamma   90.00
#
_symmetry.space_group_name_H-M   'P 1'
#
loop_
_entity.id
_entity.type
_entity.pdbx_description
1 polymer ?
#
loop_
_entity_poly.entity_id
_entity_poly.type
_entity_poly.pdbx_seq_one_letter_code
_entity_poly.pdbx_strand_id
1 'polypeptide(L)'
;GDVYKRQIVKLIYSAKFLYVSVVCYDSNPNGIVISDSRRDAPLNNTDSFMFVLDTFKDQQNGYVFGTNAAGIEYDAQVIGGDGMSMNSSRQSVGVGANLNINWDASWEVKTIIGDFGWSAEFAIPFKTLRFSSQENQNWGINFQRNIAQKNEQSFWAPIPRQFSLNRLSLAGNVTGINIPSSRNILSLIHISEPTRRAII
;
A
#
# COMPACT_ATOMS: atom_id res chain seq x y z
N GLY A 1 -29.48 -2.78 -0.40
CA GLY A 1 -28.06 -2.79 -0.69
C GLY A 1 -27.38 -3.85 0.15
N ASP A 2 -26.60 -4.71 -0.48
CA ASP A 2 -26.01 -5.90 0.13
C ASP A 2 -25.17 -5.55 1.37
N VAL A 3 -25.69 -5.88 2.54
CA VAL A 3 -25.00 -5.77 3.84
C VAL A 3 -23.68 -6.59 3.81
N TYR A 4 -23.58 -7.56 2.93
CA TYR A 4 -22.50 -8.52 2.82
C TYR A 4 -21.19 -8.00 2.21
N LYS A 5 -21.21 -6.81 1.62
CA LYS A 5 -20.02 -6.19 1.00
C LYS A 5 -19.54 -4.95 1.74
N ARG A 6 -20.07 -4.73 2.95
CA ARG A 6 -19.73 -3.54 3.70
C ARG A 6 -18.31 -3.63 4.23
N GLN A 7 -17.54 -2.61 3.95
CA GLN A 7 -16.26 -2.35 4.60
C GLN A 7 -16.23 -0.95 5.16
N ILE A 8 -15.50 -0.77 6.21
CA ILE A 8 -15.21 0.54 6.79
C ILE A 8 -13.72 0.72 6.78
N VAL A 9 -13.24 1.77 6.13
CA VAL A 9 -11.84 2.15 6.13
C VAL A 9 -11.69 3.46 6.89
N LYS A 10 -10.69 3.53 7.76
CA LYS A 10 -10.31 4.73 8.50
C LYS A 10 -8.83 5.00 8.30
N LEU A 11 -8.51 6.27 8.07
CA LEU A 11 -7.13 6.75 8.02
C LEU A 11 -6.90 7.67 9.21
N ILE A 12 -5.80 7.43 9.90
CA ILE A 12 -5.32 8.26 11.01
C ILE A 12 -3.82 8.44 10.81
N TYR A 13 -3.28 9.56 11.23
CA TYR A 13 -1.85 9.78 11.15
C TYR A 13 -1.31 10.40 12.46
N SER A 14 -0.05 10.15 12.71
CA SER A 14 0.75 10.78 13.76
C SER A 14 1.90 11.56 13.12
N ALA A 15 2.80 12.13 13.92
CA ALA A 15 4.00 12.76 13.37
C ALA A 15 4.95 11.79 12.64
N LYS A 16 4.82 10.48 12.86
CA LYS A 16 5.75 9.46 12.32
C LYS A 16 5.11 8.40 11.44
N PHE A 17 3.82 8.18 11.57
CA PHE A 17 3.13 7.05 10.95
C PHE A 17 1.83 7.47 10.30
N LEU A 18 1.53 6.84 9.16
CA LEU A 18 0.19 6.70 8.63
C LEU A 18 -0.38 5.36 9.12
N TYR A 19 -1.59 5.40 9.68
CA TYR A 19 -2.34 4.21 10.05
C TYR A 19 -3.54 4.07 9.12
N VAL A 20 -3.72 2.87 8.59
CA VAL A 20 -4.91 2.51 7.82
C VAL A 20 -5.58 1.36 8.54
N SER A 21 -6.83 1.54 8.94
CA SER A 21 -7.63 0.49 9.58
C SER A 21 -8.78 0.12 8.66
N VAL A 22 -9.03 -1.16 8.50
CA VAL A 22 -10.16 -1.68 7.74
C VAL A 22 -10.92 -2.73 8.52
N VAL A 23 -12.24 -2.66 8.45
CA VAL A 23 -13.15 -3.72 8.89
C VAL A 23 -13.86 -4.26 7.65
N CYS A 24 -13.64 -5.53 7.35
CA CYS A 24 -14.24 -6.27 6.26
C CYS A 24 -15.37 -7.15 6.79
N TYR A 25 -16.61 -6.66 6.74
CA TYR A 25 -17.76 -7.44 7.18
C TYR A 25 -18.00 -8.63 6.25
N ASP A 26 -18.31 -9.78 6.82
CA ASP A 26 -18.70 -10.98 6.10
C ASP A 26 -19.85 -11.69 6.82
N SER A 27 -20.82 -12.16 6.05
CA SER A 27 -21.95 -12.94 6.58
C SER A 27 -21.60 -14.39 6.89
N ASN A 28 -20.48 -14.87 6.36
CA ASN A 28 -19.95 -16.22 6.58
C ASN A 28 -18.47 -16.17 6.96
N PRO A 29 -18.14 -15.74 8.18
CA PRO A 29 -16.75 -15.61 8.63
C PRO A 29 -15.96 -16.93 8.57
N ASN A 30 -16.66 -18.06 8.70
CA ASN A 30 -16.04 -19.40 8.58
C ASN A 30 -15.63 -19.72 7.13
N GLY A 31 -16.09 -18.97 6.16
CA GLY A 31 -15.75 -19.13 4.75
C GLY A 31 -14.61 -18.22 4.29
N ILE A 32 -13.95 -17.48 5.19
CA ILE A 32 -12.80 -16.66 4.87
C ILE A 32 -11.68 -17.54 4.31
N VAL A 33 -11.22 -17.22 3.10
CA VAL A 33 -10.21 -17.99 2.39
C VAL A 33 -8.83 -17.37 2.64
N ILE A 34 -7.93 -18.17 3.19
CA ILE A 34 -6.52 -17.86 3.36
C ILE A 34 -5.74 -18.87 2.52
N SER A 35 -5.26 -18.44 1.35
CA SER A 35 -4.55 -19.34 0.42
C SER A 35 -3.07 -19.48 0.74
N ASP A 36 -2.47 -18.45 1.33
CA ASP A 36 -1.05 -18.40 1.66
C ASP A 36 -0.83 -17.46 2.86
N SER A 37 0.19 -17.75 3.68
CA SER A 37 0.57 -16.94 4.85
C SER A 37 2.03 -16.48 4.80
N ARG A 38 2.69 -16.60 3.65
CA ARG A 38 4.04 -16.08 3.43
C ARG A 38 3.99 -14.60 3.07
N ARG A 39 5.02 -13.85 3.44
CA ARG A 39 5.23 -12.47 2.98
C ARG A 39 5.23 -12.44 1.46
N ASP A 40 4.67 -11.37 0.88
CA ASP A 40 4.57 -11.11 -0.57
C ASP A 40 3.85 -12.19 -1.38
N ALA A 41 3.12 -13.07 -0.71
CA ALA A 41 2.27 -14.03 -1.41
C ALA A 41 1.17 -13.33 -2.22
N PRO A 42 0.81 -13.85 -3.41
CA PRO A 42 -0.24 -13.26 -4.23
C PRO A 42 -1.58 -13.15 -3.51
N LEU A 43 -2.19 -11.98 -3.56
CA LEU A 43 -3.44 -11.66 -2.85
C LEU A 43 -4.71 -11.91 -3.68
N ASN A 44 -4.59 -12.47 -4.90
CA ASN A 44 -5.72 -12.61 -5.83
C ASN A 44 -6.72 -13.70 -5.43
N ASN A 45 -6.24 -14.78 -4.82
CA ASN A 45 -7.04 -15.98 -4.50
C ASN A 45 -7.32 -16.12 -3.00
N THR A 46 -7.28 -15.04 -2.27
CA THR A 46 -7.46 -14.99 -0.82
C THR A 46 -8.37 -13.83 -0.44
N ASP A 47 -9.04 -13.92 0.68
CA ASP A 47 -9.71 -12.75 1.26
C ASP A 47 -8.66 -11.74 1.68
N SER A 48 -8.63 -10.61 0.97
CA SER A 48 -7.58 -9.62 1.09
C SER A 48 -8.08 -8.20 1.02
N PHE A 49 -7.28 -7.30 1.56
CA PHE A 49 -7.46 -5.87 1.44
C PHE A 49 -6.13 -5.24 1.01
N MET A 50 -6.22 -4.37 0.01
CA MET A 50 -5.09 -3.67 -0.57
C MET A 50 -5.43 -2.19 -0.74
N PHE A 51 -4.42 -1.35 -0.74
CA PHE A 51 -4.57 0.04 -1.13
C PHE A 51 -3.33 0.56 -1.84
N VAL A 52 -3.55 1.58 -2.66
CA VAL A 52 -2.48 2.30 -3.37
C VAL A 52 -2.42 3.73 -2.86
N LEU A 53 -1.22 4.25 -2.75
CA LEU A 53 -0.92 5.65 -2.41
C LEU A 53 -0.12 6.29 -3.54
N ASP A 54 -0.62 7.36 -4.11
CA ASP A 54 0.11 8.30 -4.98
C ASP A 54 0.47 9.53 -4.14
N THR A 55 1.64 9.50 -3.54
CA THR A 55 2.07 10.50 -2.55
C THR A 55 2.59 11.80 -3.16
N PHE A 56 2.91 11.80 -4.44
CA PHE A 56 3.25 13.00 -5.20
C PHE A 56 2.09 13.54 -6.01
N LYS A 57 1.02 12.73 -6.15
CA LYS A 57 -0.13 12.99 -7.03
C LYS A 57 0.29 13.25 -8.48
N ASP A 58 1.33 12.55 -8.90
CA ASP A 58 1.87 12.64 -10.26
C ASP A 58 1.27 11.61 -11.20
N GLN A 59 0.45 10.68 -10.68
CA GLN A 59 -0.18 9.56 -11.40
C GLN A 59 0.85 8.62 -12.05
N GLN A 60 2.09 8.68 -11.61
CA GLN A 60 3.20 7.91 -12.18
C GLN A 60 3.89 7.02 -11.16
N ASN A 61 4.03 7.50 -9.94
CA ASN A 61 4.74 6.79 -8.90
C ASN A 61 3.86 6.63 -7.66
N GLY A 62 3.86 5.43 -7.10
CA GLY A 62 3.02 5.15 -5.94
C GLY A 62 3.48 3.92 -5.17
N TYR A 63 2.76 3.63 -4.12
CA TYR A 63 3.04 2.51 -3.23
C TYR A 63 1.76 1.68 -3.06
N VAL A 64 1.90 0.38 -3.12
CA VAL A 64 0.83 -0.56 -2.83
C VAL A 64 1.15 -1.27 -1.53
N PHE A 65 0.17 -1.35 -0.65
CA PHE A 65 0.22 -2.14 0.57
C PHE A 65 -0.99 -3.06 0.61
N GLY A 66 -0.80 -4.26 1.09
CA GLY A 66 -1.87 -5.23 1.15
C GLY A 66 -1.67 -6.27 2.23
N THR A 67 -2.75 -6.91 2.62
CA THR A 67 -2.75 -8.05 3.54
C THR A 67 -3.93 -8.97 3.24
N ASN A 68 -3.84 -10.19 3.72
CA ASN A 68 -4.98 -11.10 3.82
C ASN A 68 -5.42 -11.26 5.29
N ALA A 69 -6.44 -12.06 5.52
CA ALA A 69 -6.95 -12.29 6.86
C ALA A 69 -5.95 -12.98 7.82
N ALA A 70 -4.85 -13.57 7.29
CA ALA A 70 -3.74 -14.11 8.10
C ALA A 70 -2.70 -13.05 8.51
N GLY A 71 -2.79 -11.81 8.00
CA GLY A 71 -1.89 -10.73 8.38
C GLY A 71 -0.55 -10.75 7.67
N ILE A 72 -0.48 -11.25 6.44
CA ILE A 72 0.77 -11.18 5.67
C ILE A 72 1.06 -9.73 5.25
N GLU A 73 2.32 -9.38 5.18
CA GLU A 73 2.77 -8.14 4.58
C GLU A 73 2.95 -8.36 3.07
N TYR A 74 2.27 -7.52 2.29
CA TYR A 74 2.45 -7.44 0.84
C TYR A 74 2.68 -5.99 0.47
N ASP A 75 3.80 -5.70 -0.15
CA ASP A 75 4.13 -4.36 -0.58
C ASP A 75 4.73 -4.34 -1.99
N ALA A 76 4.52 -3.23 -2.68
CA ALA A 76 5.07 -3.01 -4.01
C ALA A 76 5.15 -1.52 -4.34
N GLN A 77 5.97 -1.18 -5.30
CA GLN A 77 6.06 0.17 -5.83
C GLN A 77 5.49 0.24 -7.25
N VAL A 78 4.62 1.22 -7.50
CA VAL A 78 4.18 1.57 -8.86
C VAL A 78 5.22 2.50 -9.47
N ILE A 79 5.67 2.20 -10.70
CA ILE A 79 6.69 2.97 -11.41
C ILE A 79 6.22 3.26 -12.84
N GLY A 80 6.28 4.54 -13.26
CA GLY A 80 5.99 4.92 -14.64
C GLY A 80 4.50 5.04 -14.99
N GLY A 81 3.64 5.08 -13.98
CA GLY A 81 2.23 5.41 -14.13
C GLY A 81 1.46 4.48 -15.07
N ASP A 82 0.54 5.09 -15.80
CA ASP A 82 -0.40 4.42 -16.71
C ASP A 82 0.21 4.01 -18.05
N GLY A 83 1.53 4.13 -18.20
CA GLY A 83 2.24 3.73 -19.41
C GLY A 83 2.05 2.24 -19.71
N MET A 84 1.62 1.92 -20.92
CA MET A 84 1.63 0.55 -21.42
C MET A 84 3.10 0.12 -21.56
N SER A 85 3.61 -0.63 -20.61
CA SER A 85 4.89 -1.32 -20.79
C SER A 85 4.70 -2.39 -21.86
N MET A 86 5.21 -2.15 -23.05
CA MET A 86 5.22 -3.13 -24.16
C MET A 86 6.12 -4.35 -23.88
N ASN A 87 6.75 -4.45 -22.72
CA ASN A 87 7.73 -5.47 -22.38
C ASN A 87 7.34 -6.36 -21.19
N SER A 88 6.07 -6.56 -20.93
CA SER A 88 5.67 -7.54 -19.91
C SER A 88 5.83 -8.96 -20.45
N SER A 89 6.90 -9.61 -20.08
CA SER A 89 7.03 -11.07 -20.17
C SER A 89 5.78 -11.71 -19.50
N ARG A 90 5.24 -12.73 -20.16
CA ARG A 90 3.97 -13.43 -19.90
C ARG A 90 3.76 -14.04 -18.49
N GLN A 91 4.44 -13.56 -17.45
CA GLN A 91 4.44 -14.16 -16.10
C GLN A 91 3.77 -13.35 -14.99
N SER A 92 3.21 -12.17 -15.30
CA SER A 92 2.45 -11.35 -14.32
C SER A 92 0.97 -11.45 -14.59
N VAL A 93 0.37 -12.60 -14.34
CA VAL A 93 -1.10 -12.75 -14.37
C VAL A 93 -1.66 -11.98 -13.17
N GLY A 94 -2.23 -10.81 -13.41
CA GLY A 94 -3.05 -10.07 -12.43
C GLY A 94 -2.47 -8.79 -11.86
N VAL A 95 -1.20 -8.46 -12.11
CA VAL A 95 -0.59 -7.23 -11.61
C VAL A 95 -0.05 -6.46 -12.81
N GLY A 96 -0.50 -5.22 -13.01
CA GLY A 96 -0.14 -4.40 -14.18
C GLY A 96 1.38 -4.25 -14.34
N ALA A 97 1.83 -4.07 -15.57
CA ALA A 97 3.23 -4.08 -15.99
C ALA A 97 4.17 -3.08 -15.30
N ASN A 98 3.65 -2.23 -14.42
CA ASN A 98 4.35 -1.14 -13.77
C ASN A 98 4.54 -1.35 -12.26
N LEU A 99 4.40 -2.59 -11.77
CA LEU A 99 4.52 -2.90 -10.36
C LEU A 99 5.87 -3.58 -10.07
N ASN A 100 6.67 -2.94 -9.24
CA ASN A 100 7.91 -3.51 -8.71
C ASN A 100 7.61 -4.21 -7.38
N ILE A 101 7.41 -5.51 -7.42
CA ILE A 101 7.16 -6.36 -6.24
C ILE A 101 8.42 -6.68 -5.43
N ASN A 102 9.61 -6.34 -5.96
CA ASN A 102 10.87 -6.49 -5.23
C ASN A 102 11.19 -5.28 -4.35
N TRP A 103 10.31 -4.27 -4.33
CA TRP A 103 10.43 -3.17 -3.39
C TRP A 103 9.98 -3.65 -2.02
N ASP A 104 10.84 -3.55 -1.04
CA ASP A 104 10.63 -4.03 0.32
C ASP A 104 10.58 -2.83 1.27
N ALA A 105 9.45 -2.65 1.92
CA ALA A 105 9.19 -1.57 2.85
C ALA A 105 9.24 -2.05 4.31
N SER A 106 9.66 -1.16 5.20
CA SER A 106 9.53 -1.41 6.64
C SER A 106 8.21 -0.84 7.13
N TRP A 107 7.24 -1.69 7.42
CA TRP A 107 5.91 -1.37 7.94
C TRP A 107 5.35 -2.58 8.68
N GLU A 108 4.20 -2.44 9.31
CA GLU A 108 3.59 -3.53 10.09
C GLU A 108 2.10 -3.62 9.78
N VAL A 109 1.56 -4.84 9.87
CA VAL A 109 0.12 -5.11 9.82
C VAL A 109 -0.28 -6.11 10.90
N LYS A 110 -1.47 -5.91 11.47
CA LYS A 110 -2.11 -6.86 12.38
C LYS A 110 -3.54 -7.11 11.93
N THR A 111 -3.98 -8.36 12.04
CA THR A 111 -5.31 -8.78 11.63
C THR A 111 -6.02 -9.51 12.75
N ILE A 112 -7.35 -9.45 12.74
CA ILE A 112 -8.21 -10.19 13.64
C ILE A 112 -9.37 -10.76 12.82
N ILE A 113 -9.66 -12.03 12.98
CA ILE A 113 -10.85 -12.70 12.46
C ILE A 113 -11.85 -12.87 13.62
N GLY A 114 -13.10 -12.54 13.37
CA GLY A 114 -14.19 -12.65 14.35
C GLY A 114 -15.53 -12.91 13.70
N ASP A 115 -16.60 -12.94 14.49
CA ASP A 115 -17.97 -13.21 14.01
C ASP A 115 -18.49 -12.15 13.03
N PHE A 116 -17.85 -10.97 12.97
CA PHE A 116 -18.18 -9.89 12.04
C PHE A 116 -17.53 -10.05 10.66
N GLY A 117 -16.56 -10.94 10.51
CA GLY A 117 -15.66 -11.06 9.39
C GLY A 117 -14.20 -10.93 9.82
N TRP A 118 -13.45 -9.99 9.25
CA TRP A 118 -12.06 -9.74 9.65
C TRP A 118 -11.71 -8.25 9.59
N SER A 119 -10.68 -7.89 10.30
CA SER A 119 -10.13 -6.53 10.28
C SER A 119 -8.62 -6.54 10.15
N ALA A 120 -8.08 -5.43 9.64
CA ALA A 120 -6.64 -5.19 9.56
C ALA A 120 -6.29 -3.78 9.99
N GLU A 121 -5.14 -3.64 10.62
CA GLU A 121 -4.54 -2.35 10.98
C GLU A 121 -3.12 -2.30 10.43
N PHE A 122 -2.86 -1.33 9.56
CA PHE A 122 -1.58 -1.06 8.92
C PHE A 122 -0.90 0.10 9.65
N ALA A 123 0.36 -0.03 9.96
CA ALA A 123 1.20 1.04 10.50
C ALA A 123 2.38 1.29 9.55
N ILE A 124 2.31 2.39 8.79
CA ILE A 124 3.29 2.73 7.75
C ILE A 124 4.08 3.94 8.22
N PRO A 125 5.39 3.79 8.48
CA PRO A 125 6.24 4.92 8.84
C PRO A 125 6.35 5.89 7.66
N PHE A 126 6.22 7.20 7.88
CA PHE A 126 6.41 8.18 6.82
C PHE A 126 7.81 8.16 6.20
N LYS A 127 8.82 7.72 6.95
CA LYS A 127 10.19 7.52 6.43
C LYS A 127 10.28 6.47 5.31
N THR A 128 9.30 5.56 5.23
CA THR A 128 9.19 4.54 4.18
C THR A 128 8.67 5.12 2.86
N LEU A 129 7.87 6.18 2.96
CA LEU A 129 7.24 6.86 1.83
C LEU A 129 8.08 8.06 1.38
N ARG A 130 8.11 8.30 0.08
CA ARG A 130 8.55 9.58 -0.48
C ARG A 130 7.34 10.38 -0.86
N PHE A 131 7.29 11.64 -0.46
CA PHE A 131 6.19 12.55 -0.73
C PHE A 131 6.70 14.00 -0.86
N SER A 132 5.82 14.91 -1.28
CA SER A 132 6.18 16.31 -1.45
C SER A 132 6.60 16.97 -0.13
N SER A 133 7.46 17.99 -0.20
CA SER A 133 7.90 18.73 0.99
C SER A 133 6.87 19.70 1.57
N GLN A 134 5.65 19.74 1.03
CA GLN A 134 4.56 20.57 1.53
C GLN A 134 4.07 20.03 2.88
N GLU A 135 3.71 20.90 3.81
CA GLU A 135 3.11 20.48 5.08
C GLU A 135 1.75 19.84 4.88
N ASN A 136 0.91 20.45 4.07
CA ASN A 136 -0.40 19.92 3.70
C ASN A 136 -0.26 18.98 2.51
N GLN A 137 -0.42 17.70 2.76
CA GLN A 137 -0.34 16.67 1.75
C GLN A 137 -1.69 16.50 1.03
N ASN A 138 -1.62 16.24 -0.28
CA ASN A 138 -2.76 15.85 -1.09
C ASN A 138 -2.34 14.63 -1.91
N TRP A 139 -2.83 13.46 -1.52
CA TRP A 139 -2.43 12.18 -2.11
C TRP A 139 -3.56 11.56 -2.90
N GLY A 140 -3.18 10.80 -3.93
CA GLY A 140 -4.08 9.86 -4.55
C GLY A 140 -4.19 8.60 -3.69
N ILE A 141 -5.39 8.04 -3.58
CA ILE A 141 -5.61 6.80 -2.82
C ILE A 141 -6.75 6.00 -3.46
N ASN A 142 -6.62 4.70 -3.47
CA ASN A 142 -7.73 3.81 -3.75
C ASN A 142 -7.59 2.52 -2.94
N PHE A 143 -8.72 1.87 -2.69
CA PHE A 143 -8.81 0.66 -1.90
C PHE A 143 -9.41 -0.45 -2.74
N GLN A 144 -8.91 -1.67 -2.54
CA GLN A 144 -9.42 -2.90 -3.14
C GLN A 144 -9.66 -3.92 -2.04
N ARG A 145 -10.81 -4.55 -2.07
CA ARG A 145 -11.12 -5.76 -1.30
C ARG A 145 -11.39 -6.92 -2.23
N ASN A 146 -10.75 -8.04 -1.98
CA ASN A 146 -11.06 -9.31 -2.60
C ASN A 146 -11.87 -10.17 -1.62
N ILE A 147 -12.93 -10.80 -2.14
CA ILE A 147 -13.78 -11.76 -1.44
C ILE A 147 -13.63 -13.06 -2.22
N ALA A 148 -12.66 -13.88 -1.82
CA ALA A 148 -12.24 -15.05 -2.61
C ALA A 148 -13.35 -16.09 -2.74
N GLN A 149 -14.11 -16.35 -1.69
CA GLN A 149 -15.25 -17.27 -1.71
C GLN A 149 -16.28 -16.94 -2.80
N LYS A 150 -16.42 -15.65 -3.15
CA LYS A 150 -17.39 -15.17 -4.15
C LYS A 150 -16.74 -14.83 -5.48
N ASN A 151 -15.40 -14.93 -5.57
CA ASN A 151 -14.62 -14.45 -6.71
C ASN A 151 -14.96 -12.99 -7.08
N GLU A 152 -15.10 -12.15 -6.07
CA GLU A 152 -15.48 -10.75 -6.21
C GLU A 152 -14.34 -9.83 -5.81
N GLN A 153 -14.22 -8.73 -6.55
CA GLN A 153 -13.35 -7.61 -6.24
C GLN A 153 -14.19 -6.34 -6.13
N SER A 154 -13.97 -5.57 -5.09
CA SER A 154 -14.60 -4.26 -4.91
C SER A 154 -13.54 -3.18 -4.75
N PHE A 155 -13.80 -2.02 -5.37
CA PHE A 155 -12.93 -0.85 -5.31
C PHE A 155 -13.71 0.31 -4.69
N TRP A 156 -13.01 1.16 -3.94
CA TRP A 156 -13.60 2.38 -3.41
C TRP A 156 -13.85 3.42 -4.53
N ALA A 157 -12.81 3.81 -5.25
CA ALA A 157 -12.96 4.54 -6.50
C ALA A 157 -13.13 3.53 -7.64
N PRO A 158 -14.15 3.70 -8.51
CA PRO A 158 -14.46 2.72 -9.55
C PRO A 158 -13.29 2.52 -10.52
N ILE A 159 -12.95 1.26 -10.77
CA ILE A 159 -11.93 0.87 -11.74
C ILE A 159 -12.60 0.01 -12.82
N PRO A 160 -12.50 0.35 -14.12
CA PRO A 160 -12.94 -0.52 -15.22
C PRO A 160 -12.20 -1.87 -15.19
N ARG A 161 -12.89 -2.96 -15.60
CA ARG A 161 -12.39 -4.34 -15.48
C ARG A 161 -11.02 -4.61 -16.12
N GLN A 162 -10.63 -3.81 -17.08
CA GLN A 162 -9.35 -3.93 -17.80
C GLN A 162 -8.17 -3.37 -17.01
N PHE A 163 -8.43 -2.68 -15.91
CA PHE A 163 -7.41 -2.04 -15.06
C PHE A 163 -7.39 -2.67 -13.67
N SER A 164 -6.31 -2.44 -12.95
CA SER A 164 -6.09 -2.90 -11.60
C SER A 164 -5.85 -1.72 -10.63
N LEU A 165 -5.73 -2.02 -9.34
CA LEU A 165 -5.56 -1.02 -8.28
C LEU A 165 -4.40 -0.05 -8.53
N ASN A 166 -3.34 -0.49 -9.19
CA ASN A 166 -2.17 0.31 -9.51
C ASN A 166 -2.38 1.39 -10.59
N ARG A 167 -3.61 1.53 -11.13
CA ARG A 167 -3.96 2.61 -12.04
C ARG A 167 -4.17 3.91 -11.27
N LEU A 168 -3.08 4.67 -11.05
CA LEU A 168 -3.07 5.86 -10.19
C LEU A 168 -3.97 6.99 -10.71
N SER A 169 -4.17 7.11 -12.02
CA SER A 169 -5.07 8.10 -12.62
C SER A 169 -6.54 7.91 -12.22
N LEU A 170 -6.92 6.71 -11.77
CA LEU A 170 -8.26 6.38 -11.30
C LEU A 170 -8.39 6.43 -9.77
N ALA A 171 -7.34 6.83 -9.06
CA ALA A 171 -7.37 6.98 -7.62
C ALA A 171 -8.23 8.18 -7.20
N GLY A 172 -8.93 8.03 -6.07
CA GLY A 172 -9.55 9.13 -5.38
C GLY A 172 -8.52 9.99 -4.65
N ASN A 173 -8.97 11.00 -3.92
CA ASN A 173 -8.09 11.94 -3.23
C ASN A 173 -8.26 11.84 -1.71
N VAL A 174 -7.14 11.97 -1.00
CA VAL A 174 -7.12 12.23 0.44
C VAL A 174 -6.36 13.53 0.70
N THR A 175 -6.97 14.39 1.51
CA THR A 175 -6.43 15.68 1.90
C THR A 175 -6.46 15.83 3.42
N GLY A 176 -5.77 16.85 3.95
CA GLY A 176 -5.78 17.11 5.39
C GLY A 176 -4.75 16.30 6.17
N ILE A 177 -3.82 15.63 5.51
CA ILE A 177 -2.67 15.01 6.16
C ILE A 177 -1.60 16.10 6.32
N ASN A 178 -1.37 16.52 7.57
CA ASN A 178 -0.35 17.52 7.89
C ASN A 178 0.88 16.79 8.45
N ILE A 179 1.92 16.71 7.65
CA ILE A 179 3.18 16.11 8.08
C ILE A 179 4.15 17.24 8.36
N PRO A 180 4.57 17.45 9.62
CA PRO A 180 5.59 18.43 9.94
C PRO A 180 6.83 18.13 9.10
N SER A 181 7.37 19.15 8.44
CA SER A 181 8.61 19.03 7.68
C SER A 181 9.77 18.71 8.62
N SER A 182 9.93 17.44 8.96
CA SER A 182 11.18 16.98 9.57
C SER A 182 12.21 17.00 8.44
N ARG A 183 13.00 18.05 8.36
CA ARG A 183 14.21 18.05 7.57
C ARG A 183 15.10 16.95 8.15
N ASN A 184 15.09 15.78 7.57
CA ASN A 184 16.16 14.82 7.74
C ASN A 184 17.39 15.43 7.05
N ILE A 185 18.08 16.30 7.76
CA ILE A 185 19.41 16.75 7.36
C ILE A 185 20.31 15.54 7.58
N LEU A 186 20.52 14.76 6.55
CA LEU A 186 21.68 13.90 6.45
C LEU A 186 22.89 14.82 6.32
N SER A 187 23.41 15.28 7.45
CA SER A 187 24.72 15.93 7.50
C SER A 187 25.75 14.83 7.27
N LEU A 188 26.23 14.70 6.05
CA LEU A 188 27.47 14.01 5.75
C LEU A 188 28.62 14.83 6.36
N ILE A 189 28.94 14.53 7.61
CA ILE A 189 30.17 15.03 8.22
C ILE A 189 31.30 14.27 7.57
N HIS A 190 31.95 14.88 6.59
CA HIS A 190 33.17 14.38 6.02
C HIS A 190 34.28 14.60 7.07
N ILE A 191 34.56 13.58 7.87
CA ILE A 191 35.73 13.57 8.76
C ILE A 191 36.93 13.27 7.87
N SER A 192 37.63 14.30 7.40
CA SER A 192 38.94 14.14 6.81
C SER A 192 39.91 13.83 7.97
N GLU A 193 40.48 12.64 8.01
CA GLU A 193 41.57 12.31 8.91
C GLU A 193 42.74 13.29 8.71
N PRO A 194 43.29 13.85 9.80
CA PRO A 194 44.45 14.69 9.67
C PRO A 194 45.64 13.82 9.22
N THR A 195 46.15 14.10 8.04
CA THR A 195 47.38 13.50 7.53
C THR A 195 48.52 13.81 8.48
N ARG A 196 48.94 12.85 9.28
CA ARG A 196 50.20 12.95 10.05
C ARG A 196 51.34 13.01 9.08
N ARG A 197 51.92 14.18 8.87
CA ARG A 197 53.24 14.32 8.28
C ARG A 197 54.26 13.70 9.24
N ALA A 198 54.86 12.60 8.87
CA ALA A 198 56.10 12.15 9.49
C ALA A 198 57.17 13.16 9.11
N ILE A 199 57.77 13.82 10.10
CA ILE A 199 58.99 14.60 9.96
C ILE A 199 60.12 13.61 10.26
N ILE A 200 60.97 13.42 9.29
CA ILE A 200 62.28 12.72 9.43
C ILE A 200 63.29 13.71 9.93
#